data_574dab7e4df306a90953657828f0d657
#
_entry.id   574dab7e4df306a90953657828f0d657
#
_cell.length_a   1.000
_cell.length_b   1.000
_cell.length_c   1.000
_cell.angle_alpha   90.00
_cell.angle_beta   90.00
_cell.angle_gamma   90.00
#
_symmetry.space_group_name_H-M   'P 1'
#
loop_
_entity.id
_entity.type
_entity.pdbx_description
1 polymer ?
#
loop_
_entity_poly.entity_id
_entity_poly.type
_entity_poly.pdbx_seq_one_letter_code
_entity_poly.pdbx_strand_id
1 'polypeptide(L)'
;MFQKHGHLEHLHPHISCKMRELEQLVTAARTLDPEVTWLADCLSPDKFDIAVKAVKELCGFAQVANKYKTTSLALKLGHSLKKCCTVAIYSSIKENDGENCQSLEDFMYLCDKTWSTEVSSVALSTLTSNKMNKPQMIPLTSDIQKLNQYIAAESKKWQAQLESDTDAECWQTLAGVTLVSIILFNRRRAGETERLLLHEDNKRSTYNLSVKDIADSLLEVERVLCQTISRVQITRSHGSVRVL
;
A
#
# COMPACT_ATOMS: atom_id res chain seq x y z
N MET A 1 5.02 9.93 10.96
CA MET A 1 4.49 8.66 10.38
C MET A 1 4.34 7.58 11.43
N PHE A 2 5.37 7.30 12.20
CA PHE A 2 5.31 6.30 13.29
C PHE A 2 4.26 6.64 14.35
N GLN A 3 4.17 7.91 14.78
CA GLN A 3 3.16 8.35 15.76
C GLN A 3 1.71 8.09 15.33
N LYS A 4 1.43 8.13 14.03
CA LYS A 4 0.08 7.88 13.48
C LYS A 4 -0.20 6.39 13.27
N HIS A 5 0.80 5.60 12.93
CA HIS A 5 0.62 4.24 12.40
C HIS A 5 1.50 3.20 13.08
N GLY A 6 2.43 3.61 13.95
CA GLY A 6 3.41 2.72 14.56
C GLY A 6 2.83 1.66 15.51
N HIS A 7 1.59 1.87 15.99
CA HIS A 7 0.86 0.89 16.78
C HIS A 7 0.23 -0.24 15.94
N LEU A 8 0.27 -0.10 14.60
CA LEU A 8 -0.29 -1.06 13.66
C LEU A 8 0.84 -1.92 13.08
N GLU A 9 1.03 -3.11 13.60
CA GLU A 9 2.13 -4.02 13.23
C GLU A 9 2.23 -4.25 11.71
N HIS A 10 1.09 -4.39 11.02
CA HIS A 10 1.07 -4.58 9.58
C HIS A 10 1.61 -3.39 8.77
N LEU A 11 1.80 -2.21 9.38
CA LEU A 11 2.41 -1.03 8.76
C LEU A 11 3.91 -0.91 9.01
N HIS A 12 4.49 -1.69 9.93
CA HIS A 12 5.93 -1.65 10.24
C HIS A 12 6.81 -1.89 8.99
N PRO A 13 6.54 -2.88 8.12
CA PRO A 13 7.31 -3.07 6.89
C PRO A 13 7.24 -1.85 5.96
N HIS A 14 6.07 -1.21 5.88
CA HIS A 14 5.90 -0.01 5.06
C HIS A 14 6.69 1.19 5.61
N ILE A 15 6.67 1.39 6.93
CA ILE A 15 7.44 2.46 7.60
C ILE A 15 8.94 2.20 7.40
N SER A 16 9.40 0.97 7.65
CA SER A 16 10.80 0.58 7.47
C SER A 16 11.27 0.75 6.01
N CYS A 17 10.42 0.43 5.03
CA CYS A 17 10.72 0.66 3.62
C CYS A 17 10.94 2.15 3.34
N LYS A 18 10.09 3.03 3.86
CA LYS A 18 10.24 4.49 3.68
C LYS A 18 11.47 5.05 4.34
N MET A 19 11.84 4.55 5.51
CA MET A 19 13.08 4.95 6.19
C MET A 19 14.30 4.57 5.34
N ARG A 20 14.32 3.35 4.79
CA ARG A 20 15.41 2.91 3.89
C ARG A 20 15.45 3.70 2.58
N GLU A 21 14.30 4.05 1.99
CA GLU A 21 14.23 4.90 0.80
C GLU A 21 14.86 6.28 1.06
N LEU A 22 14.60 6.86 2.24
CA LEU A 22 15.19 8.15 2.65
C LEU A 22 16.69 8.04 2.97
N GLU A 23 17.12 6.97 3.63
CA GLU A 23 18.54 6.73 3.90
C GLU A 23 19.36 6.58 2.59
N GLN A 24 18.81 5.88 1.61
CA GLN A 24 19.43 5.78 0.29
C GLN A 24 19.54 7.15 -0.39
N LEU A 25 18.54 8.02 -0.21
CA LEU A 25 18.59 9.39 -0.73
C LEU A 25 19.70 10.20 -0.06
N VAL A 26 19.80 10.16 1.28
CA VAL A 26 20.86 10.85 2.03
C VAL A 26 22.24 10.35 1.60
N THR A 27 22.38 9.04 1.42
CA THR A 27 23.63 8.43 0.95
C THR A 27 24.00 8.93 -0.44
N ALA A 28 23.05 9.01 -1.36
CA ALA A 28 23.28 9.55 -2.70
C ALA A 28 23.60 11.07 -2.66
N ALA A 29 22.90 11.84 -1.83
CA ALA A 29 23.16 13.27 -1.65
C ALA A 29 24.58 13.51 -1.07
N ARG A 30 25.00 12.71 -0.09
CA ARG A 30 26.35 12.76 0.51
C ARG A 30 27.46 12.47 -0.49
N THR A 31 27.20 11.63 -1.48
CA THR A 31 28.17 11.36 -2.55
C THR A 31 28.37 12.58 -3.45
N LEU A 32 27.33 13.39 -3.63
CA LEU A 32 27.36 14.62 -4.43
C LEU A 32 27.89 15.82 -3.64
N ASP A 33 27.59 15.86 -2.36
CA ASP A 33 27.98 16.92 -1.43
C ASP A 33 28.29 16.32 -0.05
N PRO A 34 29.59 16.24 0.32
CA PRO A 34 30.03 15.67 1.61
C PRO A 34 29.53 16.43 2.85
N GLU A 35 29.04 17.66 2.72
CA GLU A 35 28.45 18.43 3.82
C GLU A 35 27.10 17.85 4.25
N VAL A 36 26.43 17.09 3.37
CA VAL A 36 25.17 16.42 3.69
C VAL A 36 25.45 15.20 4.58
N THR A 37 25.17 15.33 5.85
CA THR A 37 25.36 14.25 6.84
C THR A 37 24.03 13.58 7.22
N TRP A 38 22.95 14.37 7.29
CA TRP A 38 21.63 13.93 7.72
C TRP A 38 20.55 14.33 6.73
N LEU A 39 19.36 13.77 6.90
CA LEU A 39 18.20 14.12 6.07
C LEU A 39 17.83 15.61 6.21
N ALA A 40 18.03 16.19 7.40
CA ALA A 40 17.76 17.61 7.64
C ALA A 40 18.57 18.51 6.71
N ASP A 41 19.82 18.17 6.45
CA ASP A 41 20.70 18.94 5.57
C ASP A 41 20.17 18.96 4.12
N CYS A 42 19.46 17.92 3.70
CA CYS A 42 18.79 17.88 2.39
C CYS A 42 17.55 18.79 2.29
N LEU A 43 17.05 19.31 3.42
CA LEU A 43 15.83 20.12 3.44
C LEU A 43 16.11 21.63 3.44
N SER A 44 17.30 22.03 3.06
CA SER A 44 17.69 23.44 2.92
C SER A 44 17.55 23.89 1.46
N PRO A 45 17.13 25.16 1.20
CA PRO A 45 16.96 25.69 -0.16
C PRO A 45 18.22 25.64 -1.00
N ASP A 46 19.40 25.88 -0.40
CA ASP A 46 20.71 25.82 -1.07
C ASP A 46 21.10 24.39 -1.48
N LYS A 47 20.57 23.38 -0.83
CA LYS A 47 20.78 21.96 -1.16
C LYS A 47 19.68 21.36 -2.04
N PHE A 48 18.69 22.16 -2.48
CA PHE A 48 17.59 21.68 -3.30
C PHE A 48 18.06 20.98 -4.57
N ASP A 49 18.99 21.57 -5.30
CA ASP A 49 19.54 20.99 -6.53
C ASP A 49 20.31 19.69 -6.27
N ILE A 50 20.98 19.58 -5.11
CA ILE A 50 21.64 18.36 -4.66
C ILE A 50 20.61 17.26 -4.41
N ALA A 51 19.51 17.60 -3.73
CA ALA A 51 18.42 16.64 -3.49
C ALA A 51 17.79 16.15 -4.81
N VAL A 52 17.58 17.05 -5.79
CA VAL A 52 17.07 16.69 -7.14
C VAL A 52 18.06 15.77 -7.86
N LYS A 53 19.37 16.09 -7.88
CA LYS A 53 20.41 15.27 -8.50
C LYS A 53 20.49 13.89 -7.84
N ALA A 54 20.49 13.85 -6.51
CA ALA A 54 20.52 12.60 -5.74
C ALA A 54 19.34 11.69 -6.09
N VAL A 55 18.12 12.24 -6.21
CA VAL A 55 16.95 11.47 -6.67
C VAL A 55 17.13 10.96 -8.10
N LYS A 56 17.65 11.80 -9.01
CA LYS A 56 17.89 11.40 -10.40
C LYS A 56 18.89 10.23 -10.48
N GLU A 57 19.99 10.28 -9.74
CA GLU A 57 21.01 9.22 -9.67
C GLU A 57 20.44 7.94 -9.03
N LEU A 58 19.84 8.06 -7.85
CA LEU A 58 19.26 6.92 -7.13
C LEU A 58 18.17 6.19 -7.94
N CYS A 59 17.39 6.94 -8.71
CA CYS A 59 16.33 6.39 -9.52
C CYS A 59 16.78 5.96 -10.93
N GLY A 60 18.06 6.07 -11.23
CA GLY A 60 18.63 5.68 -12.51
C GLY A 60 18.08 6.50 -13.68
N PHE A 61 18.14 7.82 -13.58
CA PHE A 61 17.72 8.72 -14.63
C PHE A 61 18.70 8.67 -15.81
N ALA A 62 18.23 8.23 -16.95
CA ALA A 62 19.00 8.22 -18.21
C ALA A 62 18.72 9.52 -18.98
N GLN A 63 19.69 10.43 -18.97
CA GLN A 63 19.55 11.76 -19.58
C GLN A 63 19.26 11.69 -21.08
N VAL A 64 19.95 10.84 -21.84
CA VAL A 64 19.76 10.68 -23.27
C VAL A 64 18.36 10.15 -23.63
N ALA A 65 17.87 9.18 -22.86
CA ALA A 65 16.55 8.58 -23.07
C ALA A 65 15.43 9.38 -22.39
N ASN A 66 15.77 10.34 -21.54
CA ASN A 66 14.83 11.08 -20.67
C ASN A 66 13.88 10.16 -19.93
N LYS A 67 14.39 9.12 -19.27
CA LYS A 67 13.61 8.08 -18.61
C LYS A 67 14.25 7.68 -17.27
N TYR A 68 13.39 7.31 -16.32
CA TYR A 68 13.79 6.70 -15.06
C TYR A 68 13.76 5.18 -15.09
N LYS A 69 14.74 4.53 -14.48
CA LYS A 69 14.72 3.07 -14.24
C LYS A 69 13.68 2.71 -13.19
N THR A 70 13.63 3.47 -12.08
CA THR A 70 12.71 3.25 -10.95
C THR A 70 11.77 4.44 -10.74
N THR A 71 10.81 4.59 -11.64
CA THR A 71 9.85 5.72 -11.67
C THR A 71 9.06 5.90 -10.38
N SER A 72 8.61 4.79 -9.78
CA SER A 72 7.81 4.82 -8.56
C SER A 72 8.61 5.32 -7.36
N LEU A 73 9.91 5.07 -7.31
CA LEU A 73 10.78 5.57 -6.24
C LEU A 73 10.96 7.08 -6.37
N ALA A 74 11.19 7.60 -7.59
CA ALA A 74 11.32 9.04 -7.84
C ALA A 74 10.08 9.81 -7.36
N LEU A 75 8.88 9.30 -7.65
CA LEU A 75 7.62 9.91 -7.19
C LEU A 75 7.45 9.82 -5.67
N LYS A 76 7.80 8.68 -5.06
CA LYS A 76 7.69 8.48 -3.61
C LYS A 76 8.64 9.38 -2.82
N LEU A 77 9.86 9.58 -3.30
CA LEU A 77 10.86 10.41 -2.64
C LEU A 77 10.42 11.86 -2.52
N GLY A 78 9.85 12.45 -3.57
CA GLY A 78 9.30 13.79 -3.51
C GLY A 78 8.21 13.95 -2.45
N HIS A 79 7.28 12.98 -2.36
CA HIS A 79 6.27 12.98 -1.30
C HIS A 79 6.88 12.79 0.10
N SER A 80 7.93 12.00 0.22
CA SER A 80 8.58 11.75 1.50
C SER A 80 9.35 12.97 1.97
N LEU A 81 10.08 13.65 1.09
CA LEU A 81 10.79 14.91 1.39
C LEU A 81 9.82 15.98 1.88
N LYS A 82 8.71 16.23 1.16
CA LYS A 82 7.69 17.19 1.59
C LYS A 82 7.12 16.87 2.97
N LYS A 83 6.88 15.60 3.27
CA LYS A 83 6.41 15.19 4.60
C LYS A 83 7.46 15.41 5.69
N CYS A 84 8.72 15.13 5.41
CA CYS A 84 9.81 15.38 6.36
C CYS A 84 9.97 16.88 6.61
N CYS A 85 9.91 17.70 5.56
CA CYS A 85 9.94 19.15 5.65
C CYS A 85 8.75 19.68 6.50
N THR A 86 7.54 19.20 6.25
CA THR A 86 6.36 19.57 7.07
C THR A 86 6.58 19.25 8.57
N VAL A 87 7.15 18.08 8.88
CA VAL A 87 7.44 17.72 10.28
C VAL A 87 8.52 18.60 10.87
N ALA A 88 9.57 18.93 10.10
CA ALA A 88 10.64 19.81 10.53
C ALA A 88 10.11 21.23 10.81
N ILE A 89 9.25 21.79 9.96
CA ILE A 89 8.58 23.08 10.18
C ILE A 89 7.82 23.09 11.52
N TYR A 90 7.05 22.02 11.82
CA TYR A 90 6.34 21.94 13.11
C TYR A 90 7.28 21.90 14.30
N SER A 91 8.44 21.26 14.19
CA SER A 91 9.45 21.25 15.24
C SER A 91 10.05 22.64 15.44
N SER A 92 10.44 23.31 14.35
CA SER A 92 11.01 24.67 14.40
C SER A 92 10.04 25.69 15.00
N ILE A 93 8.76 25.60 14.67
CA ILE A 93 7.72 26.45 15.28
C ILE A 93 7.64 26.23 16.79
N LYS A 94 7.71 24.97 17.26
CA LYS A 94 7.66 24.66 18.71
C LYS A 94 8.90 25.14 19.45
N GLU A 95 10.05 25.14 18.80
CA GLU A 95 11.33 25.55 19.33
C GLU A 95 11.56 27.07 19.20
N ASN A 96 10.60 27.80 18.58
CA ASN A 96 10.69 29.22 18.23
C ASN A 96 11.93 29.56 17.37
N ASP A 97 12.34 28.63 16.51
CA ASP A 97 13.42 28.82 15.55
C ASP A 97 12.86 29.36 14.24
N GLY A 98 12.72 30.69 14.17
CA GLY A 98 12.13 31.37 13.00
C GLY A 98 12.98 31.28 11.74
N GLU A 99 14.32 31.28 11.88
CA GLU A 99 15.22 31.18 10.72
C GLU A 99 15.13 29.81 10.05
N ASN A 100 15.17 28.76 10.83
CA ASN A 100 15.03 27.40 10.32
C ASN A 100 13.62 27.16 9.76
N CYS A 101 12.59 27.71 10.41
CA CYS A 101 11.22 27.63 9.89
C CYS A 101 11.11 28.25 8.50
N GLN A 102 11.62 29.47 8.30
CA GLN A 102 11.61 30.17 7.02
C GLN A 102 12.40 29.39 5.95
N SER A 103 13.59 28.90 6.28
CA SER A 103 14.41 28.07 5.38
C SER A 103 13.65 26.82 4.90
N LEU A 104 12.98 26.12 5.80
CA LEU A 104 12.17 24.94 5.46
C LEU A 104 10.94 25.30 4.61
N GLU A 105 10.29 26.43 4.85
CA GLU A 105 9.18 26.94 4.03
C GLU A 105 9.65 27.27 2.61
N ASP A 106 10.81 27.90 2.46
CA ASP A 106 11.43 28.19 1.17
C ASP A 106 11.77 26.89 0.41
N PHE A 107 12.35 25.90 1.09
CA PHE A 107 12.54 24.57 0.50
C PHE A 107 11.25 23.92 0.05
N MET A 108 10.19 24.00 0.87
CA MET A 108 8.87 23.49 0.52
C MET A 108 8.30 24.20 -0.71
N TYR A 109 8.47 25.52 -0.79
CA TYR A 109 8.07 26.33 -1.96
C TYR A 109 8.78 25.87 -3.23
N LEU A 110 10.11 25.64 -3.18
CA LEU A 110 10.88 25.08 -4.30
C LEU A 110 10.35 23.69 -4.70
N CYS A 111 10.06 22.82 -3.72
CA CYS A 111 9.45 21.53 -3.98
C CYS A 111 8.08 21.64 -4.67
N ASP A 112 7.26 22.61 -4.30
CA ASP A 112 5.93 22.77 -4.87
C ASP A 112 5.96 23.36 -6.29
N LYS A 113 6.91 24.24 -6.58
CA LYS A 113 7.00 24.92 -7.86
C LYS A 113 7.82 24.15 -8.90
N THR A 114 8.96 23.59 -8.52
CA THR A 114 9.95 23.07 -9.47
C THR A 114 10.05 21.54 -9.49
N TRP A 115 9.71 20.82 -8.40
CA TRP A 115 9.83 19.36 -8.34
C TRP A 115 9.06 18.64 -9.44
N SER A 116 7.89 19.17 -9.79
CA SER A 116 7.09 18.58 -10.88
C SER A 116 7.83 18.60 -12.20
N THR A 117 8.48 19.72 -12.51
CA THR A 117 9.25 19.88 -13.76
C THR A 117 10.54 19.07 -13.73
N GLU A 118 11.27 19.07 -12.61
CA GLU A 118 12.56 18.45 -12.49
C GLU A 118 12.50 16.91 -12.39
N VAL A 119 11.46 16.36 -11.75
CA VAL A 119 11.40 14.94 -11.40
C VAL A 119 10.07 14.31 -11.82
N SER A 120 8.93 14.84 -11.33
CA SER A 120 7.67 14.08 -11.38
C SER A 120 7.11 13.93 -12.77
N SER A 121 7.19 14.95 -13.63
CA SER A 121 6.64 14.90 -15.00
C SER A 121 7.32 13.81 -15.83
N VAL A 122 8.64 13.72 -15.77
CA VAL A 122 9.39 12.70 -16.48
C VAL A 122 9.15 11.30 -15.89
N ALA A 123 9.07 11.20 -14.56
CA ALA A 123 8.74 9.93 -13.91
C ALA A 123 7.34 9.43 -14.29
N LEU A 124 6.32 10.31 -14.33
CA LEU A 124 4.97 9.98 -14.75
C LEU A 124 4.90 9.60 -16.24
N SER A 125 5.59 10.35 -17.10
CA SER A 125 5.68 10.05 -18.53
C SER A 125 6.32 8.68 -18.75
N THR A 126 7.44 8.39 -18.07
CA THR A 126 8.10 7.07 -18.12
C THR A 126 7.17 5.96 -17.64
N LEU A 127 6.44 6.18 -16.54
CA LEU A 127 5.49 5.22 -16.00
C LEU A 127 4.36 4.93 -16.99
N THR A 128 3.82 5.97 -17.63
CA THR A 128 2.77 5.85 -18.65
C THR A 128 3.28 5.10 -19.87
N SER A 129 4.45 5.49 -20.39
CA SER A 129 5.10 4.83 -21.52
C SER A 129 5.34 3.33 -21.24
N ASN A 130 5.77 2.98 -20.03
CA ASN A 130 5.98 1.59 -19.63
C ASN A 130 4.69 0.77 -19.49
N LYS A 131 3.54 1.42 -19.38
CA LYS A 131 2.22 0.76 -19.32
C LYS A 131 1.58 0.65 -20.71
N MET A 132 1.96 1.52 -21.63
CA MET A 132 1.42 1.48 -23.00
C MET A 132 1.79 0.17 -23.70
N ASN A 133 0.84 -0.34 -24.46
CA ASN A 133 1.00 -1.57 -25.26
C ASN A 133 1.33 -2.84 -24.45
N LYS A 134 1.19 -2.82 -23.11
CA LYS A 134 1.24 -4.07 -22.35
C LYS A 134 -0.09 -4.80 -22.51
N PRO A 135 -0.06 -6.07 -22.93
CA PRO A 135 -1.26 -6.86 -23.03
C PRO A 135 -1.90 -6.97 -21.64
N GLN A 136 -3.16 -6.56 -21.54
CA GLN A 136 -3.94 -6.80 -20.32
C GLN A 136 -4.41 -8.24 -20.37
N MET A 137 -3.73 -9.11 -19.64
CA MET A 137 -4.15 -10.49 -19.47
C MET A 137 -5.33 -10.52 -18.50
N ILE A 138 -6.52 -10.67 -19.05
CA ILE A 138 -7.73 -10.91 -18.26
C ILE A 138 -7.90 -12.43 -18.15
N PRO A 139 -8.01 -13.00 -16.94
CA PRO A 139 -8.25 -14.42 -16.77
C PRO A 139 -9.55 -14.85 -17.50
N LEU A 140 -9.47 -15.93 -18.24
CA LEU A 140 -10.65 -16.50 -18.89
C LEU A 140 -11.57 -17.14 -17.83
N THR A 141 -12.85 -17.21 -18.12
CA THR A 141 -13.82 -17.87 -17.24
C THR A 141 -13.42 -19.30 -16.92
N SER A 142 -12.88 -20.02 -17.90
CA SER A 142 -12.35 -21.38 -17.73
C SER A 142 -11.18 -21.46 -16.72
N ASP A 143 -10.33 -20.44 -16.67
CA ASP A 143 -9.20 -20.41 -15.73
C ASP A 143 -9.71 -20.19 -14.30
N ILE A 144 -10.70 -19.31 -14.13
CA ILE A 144 -11.34 -19.07 -12.83
C ILE A 144 -12.09 -20.32 -12.35
N GLN A 145 -12.77 -21.04 -13.26
CA GLN A 145 -13.44 -22.29 -12.92
C GLN A 145 -12.45 -23.37 -12.48
N LYS A 146 -11.33 -23.55 -13.21
CA LYS A 146 -10.25 -24.49 -12.82
C LYS A 146 -9.66 -24.13 -11.47
N LEU A 147 -9.40 -22.84 -11.22
CA LEU A 147 -8.89 -22.37 -9.95
C LEU A 147 -9.88 -22.67 -8.80
N ASN A 148 -11.16 -22.40 -8.98
CA ASN A 148 -12.18 -22.72 -7.98
C ASN A 148 -12.27 -24.23 -7.69
N GLN A 149 -12.20 -25.07 -8.72
CA GLN A 149 -12.19 -26.53 -8.57
C GLN A 149 -10.96 -27.01 -7.78
N TYR A 150 -9.79 -26.46 -8.11
CA TYR A 150 -8.56 -26.76 -7.41
C TYR A 150 -8.63 -26.36 -5.93
N ILE A 151 -9.06 -25.11 -5.63
CA ILE A 151 -9.22 -24.61 -4.26
C ILE A 151 -10.19 -25.51 -3.47
N ALA A 152 -11.32 -25.89 -4.07
CA ALA A 152 -12.31 -26.75 -3.40
C ALA A 152 -11.75 -28.15 -3.11
N ALA A 153 -10.97 -28.71 -4.02
CA ALA A 153 -10.31 -30.02 -3.84
C ALA A 153 -9.25 -29.97 -2.74
N GLU A 154 -8.36 -28.97 -2.79
CA GLU A 154 -7.31 -28.79 -1.78
C GLU A 154 -7.90 -28.49 -0.40
N SER A 155 -8.94 -27.68 -0.30
CA SER A 155 -9.61 -27.38 0.97
C SER A 155 -10.14 -28.67 1.62
N LYS A 156 -10.83 -29.52 0.86
CA LYS A 156 -11.34 -30.80 1.36
C LYS A 156 -10.21 -31.75 1.81
N LYS A 157 -9.17 -31.84 1.01
CA LYS A 157 -8.00 -32.67 1.29
C LYS A 157 -7.33 -32.28 2.61
N TRP A 158 -7.00 -30.99 2.74
CA TRP A 158 -6.27 -30.50 3.93
C TRP A 158 -7.15 -30.44 5.17
N GLN A 159 -8.47 -30.24 5.02
CA GLN A 159 -9.41 -30.36 6.12
C GLN A 159 -9.47 -31.80 6.65
N ALA A 160 -9.61 -32.80 5.78
CA ALA A 160 -9.60 -34.21 6.19
C ALA A 160 -8.27 -34.62 6.84
N GLN A 161 -7.15 -34.11 6.33
CA GLN A 161 -5.84 -34.41 6.90
C GLN A 161 -5.67 -33.76 8.29
N LEU A 162 -6.13 -32.53 8.49
CA LEU A 162 -6.07 -31.84 9.78
C LEU A 162 -6.98 -32.51 10.84
N GLU A 163 -8.09 -33.11 10.42
CA GLU A 163 -8.96 -33.88 11.29
C GLU A 163 -8.31 -35.21 11.75
N SER A 164 -7.43 -35.80 10.92
CA SER A 164 -6.70 -37.04 11.23
C SER A 164 -5.42 -36.78 11.98
N ASP A 165 -4.70 -35.72 11.65
CA ASP A 165 -3.40 -35.38 12.25
C ASP A 165 -3.29 -33.86 12.39
N THR A 166 -3.23 -33.38 13.65
CA THR A 166 -3.14 -31.95 13.96
C THR A 166 -1.70 -31.46 13.81
N ASP A 167 -1.24 -31.32 12.55
CA ASP A 167 0.06 -30.79 12.23
C ASP A 167 -0.01 -29.30 11.86
N ALA A 168 1.01 -28.54 12.27
CA ALA A 168 1.12 -27.10 12.00
C ALA A 168 1.21 -26.79 10.49
N GLU A 169 1.85 -27.65 9.71
CA GLU A 169 1.98 -27.51 8.26
C GLU A 169 0.63 -27.69 7.57
N CYS A 170 -0.17 -28.67 7.98
CA CYS A 170 -1.52 -28.90 7.49
C CYS A 170 -2.42 -27.71 7.78
N TRP A 171 -2.36 -27.17 9.00
CA TRP A 171 -3.11 -25.99 9.39
C TRP A 171 -2.72 -24.77 8.55
N GLN A 172 -1.41 -24.53 8.37
CA GLN A 172 -0.90 -23.39 7.60
C GLN A 172 -1.33 -23.47 6.14
N THR A 173 -1.30 -24.66 5.55
CA THR A 173 -1.72 -24.87 4.16
C THR A 173 -3.21 -24.68 4.00
N LEU A 174 -4.03 -25.23 4.90
CA LEU A 174 -5.48 -25.01 4.88
C LEU A 174 -5.86 -23.55 5.07
N ALA A 175 -5.18 -22.85 5.97
CA ALA A 175 -5.37 -21.40 6.15
C ALA A 175 -5.04 -20.64 4.87
N GLY A 176 -3.95 -20.96 4.17
CA GLY A 176 -3.58 -20.37 2.89
C GLY A 176 -4.64 -20.59 1.81
N VAL A 177 -5.12 -21.81 1.65
CA VAL A 177 -6.19 -22.17 0.70
C VAL A 177 -7.49 -21.42 1.02
N THR A 178 -7.85 -21.33 2.30
CA THR A 178 -9.04 -20.58 2.77
C THR A 178 -8.92 -19.08 2.46
N LEU A 179 -7.76 -18.47 2.74
CA LEU A 179 -7.51 -17.06 2.41
C LEU A 179 -7.65 -16.80 0.90
N VAL A 180 -7.09 -17.66 0.06
CA VAL A 180 -7.21 -17.54 -1.40
C VAL A 180 -8.67 -17.65 -1.84
N SER A 181 -9.43 -18.58 -1.26
CA SER A 181 -10.88 -18.74 -1.52
C SER A 181 -11.64 -17.44 -1.20
N ILE A 182 -11.42 -16.85 -0.03
CA ILE A 182 -12.06 -15.60 0.39
C ILE A 182 -11.67 -14.44 -0.53
N ILE A 183 -10.40 -14.33 -0.90
CA ILE A 183 -9.89 -13.28 -1.81
C ILE A 183 -10.58 -13.39 -3.18
N LEU A 184 -10.64 -14.59 -3.73
CA LEU A 184 -11.24 -14.86 -5.04
C LEU A 184 -12.73 -14.57 -5.05
N PHE A 185 -13.46 -15.05 -4.03
CA PHE A 185 -14.89 -14.84 -3.88
C PHE A 185 -15.24 -13.34 -3.75
N ASN A 186 -14.55 -12.63 -2.88
CA ASN A 186 -14.81 -11.22 -2.61
C ASN A 186 -14.21 -10.27 -3.65
N ARG A 187 -13.34 -10.74 -4.55
CA ARG A 187 -12.58 -9.91 -5.49
C ARG A 187 -11.86 -8.75 -4.79
N ARG A 188 -11.33 -9.00 -3.60
CA ARG A 188 -10.69 -8.01 -2.73
C ARG A 188 -9.17 -8.16 -2.70
N ARG A 189 -8.50 -7.17 -2.10
CA ARG A 189 -7.05 -7.22 -1.93
C ARG A 189 -6.67 -8.17 -0.80
N ALA A 190 -5.60 -8.95 -1.00
CA ALA A 190 -5.11 -9.91 -0.01
C ALA A 190 -4.94 -9.32 1.40
N GLY A 191 -4.38 -8.13 1.54
CA GLY A 191 -4.21 -7.46 2.84
C GLY A 191 -5.52 -7.04 3.54
N GLU A 192 -6.67 -7.12 2.89
CA GLU A 192 -7.97 -6.93 3.53
C GLU A 192 -8.41 -8.23 4.22
N THR A 193 -8.18 -9.35 3.57
CA THR A 193 -8.50 -10.68 4.10
C THR A 193 -7.52 -11.10 5.20
N GLU A 194 -6.22 -10.78 5.04
CA GLU A 194 -5.18 -11.02 6.05
C GLU A 194 -5.50 -10.40 7.42
N ARG A 195 -6.24 -9.29 7.42
CA ARG A 195 -6.61 -8.56 8.63
C ARG A 195 -7.95 -8.97 9.23
N LEU A 196 -8.58 -10.00 8.72
CA LEU A 196 -9.79 -10.56 9.31
C LEU A 196 -9.45 -11.18 10.68
N LEU A 197 -10.04 -10.63 11.74
CA LEU A 197 -9.86 -11.10 13.09
C LEU A 197 -10.98 -12.05 13.50
N LEU A 198 -10.65 -13.07 14.29
CA LEU A 198 -11.62 -14.06 14.74
C LEU A 198 -12.82 -13.45 15.45
N HIS A 199 -12.60 -12.39 16.25
CA HIS A 199 -13.71 -11.70 16.93
C HIS A 199 -14.62 -10.91 15.96
N GLU A 200 -14.12 -10.51 14.80
CA GLU A 200 -14.93 -9.87 13.74
C GLU A 200 -15.77 -10.90 13.01
N ASP A 201 -15.22 -12.10 12.77
CA ASP A 201 -15.96 -13.22 12.22
C ASP A 201 -17.08 -13.69 13.18
N ASN A 202 -16.79 -13.74 14.48
CA ASN A 202 -17.81 -14.09 15.50
C ASN A 202 -18.96 -13.07 15.58
N LYS A 203 -18.75 -11.83 15.12
CA LYS A 203 -19.78 -10.80 15.01
C LYS A 203 -20.47 -10.76 13.66
N ARG A 204 -20.20 -11.75 12.78
CA ARG A 204 -20.85 -11.82 11.48
C ARG A 204 -22.37 -11.73 11.62
N SER A 205 -22.96 -10.82 10.88
CA SER A 205 -24.43 -10.70 10.83
C SER A 205 -24.97 -11.70 9.81
N THR A 206 -25.70 -12.67 10.29
CA THR A 206 -26.62 -13.42 9.43
C THR A 206 -27.78 -12.48 9.09
N TYR A 207 -28.12 -12.34 7.83
CA TYR A 207 -29.25 -11.56 7.42
C TYR A 207 -30.51 -12.23 8.01
N ASN A 208 -31.08 -11.62 9.04
CA ASN A 208 -32.41 -12.01 9.50
C ASN A 208 -33.40 -11.44 8.48
N LEU A 209 -33.95 -12.32 7.63
CA LEU A 209 -35.10 -12.04 6.77
C LEU A 209 -36.39 -11.78 7.56
N SER A 210 -36.25 -11.38 8.84
CA SER A 210 -37.38 -11.10 9.75
C SER A 210 -38.17 -9.83 9.39
N VAL A 211 -37.62 -8.98 8.52
CA VAL A 211 -38.33 -7.83 7.97
C VAL A 211 -39.05 -8.31 6.71
N LYS A 212 -40.35 -8.66 6.83
CA LYS A 212 -41.16 -9.14 5.73
C LYS A 212 -41.07 -8.32 4.46
N ASP A 213 -41.08 -6.99 4.58
CA ASP A 213 -41.03 -6.07 3.45
C ASP A 213 -39.73 -6.20 2.62
N ILE A 214 -38.59 -6.55 3.26
CA ILE A 214 -37.33 -6.81 2.56
C ILE A 214 -37.39 -8.22 1.92
N ALA A 215 -37.90 -9.22 2.64
CA ALA A 215 -37.98 -10.56 2.11
C ALA A 215 -38.89 -10.66 0.88
N ASP A 216 -39.99 -9.90 0.86
CA ASP A 216 -40.95 -9.88 -0.24
C ASP A 216 -40.45 -9.12 -1.47
N SER A 217 -39.49 -8.21 -1.31
CA SER A 217 -38.86 -7.49 -2.41
C SER A 217 -37.71 -8.23 -3.11
N LEU A 218 -37.23 -9.33 -2.52
CA LEU A 218 -36.10 -10.10 -3.04
C LEU A 218 -36.56 -11.21 -4.00
N LEU A 219 -35.77 -11.38 -5.09
CA LEU A 219 -35.93 -12.55 -5.95
C LEU A 219 -35.56 -13.83 -5.19
N GLU A 220 -36.09 -14.98 -5.63
CA GLU A 220 -35.83 -16.26 -4.95
C GLU A 220 -34.36 -16.61 -4.84
N VAL A 221 -33.57 -16.32 -5.89
CA VAL A 221 -32.12 -16.48 -5.89
C VAL A 221 -31.44 -15.58 -4.84
N GLU A 222 -31.91 -14.36 -4.69
CA GLU A 222 -31.40 -13.42 -3.69
C GLU A 222 -31.72 -13.85 -2.28
N ARG A 223 -32.88 -14.43 -2.04
CA ARG A 223 -33.27 -15.01 -0.74
C ARG A 223 -32.35 -16.17 -0.36
N VAL A 224 -32.07 -17.08 -1.30
CA VAL A 224 -31.15 -18.20 -1.09
C VAL A 224 -29.75 -17.68 -0.79
N LEU A 225 -29.27 -16.68 -1.54
CA LEU A 225 -27.97 -16.06 -1.29
C LEU A 225 -27.89 -15.40 0.09
N CYS A 226 -28.94 -14.68 0.50
CA CYS A 226 -28.98 -14.05 1.84
C CYS A 226 -28.98 -15.07 2.99
N GLN A 227 -29.49 -16.28 2.75
CA GLN A 227 -29.47 -17.36 3.74
C GLN A 227 -28.12 -18.08 3.82
N THR A 228 -27.40 -18.15 2.70
CA THR A 228 -26.15 -18.91 2.59
C THR A 228 -24.89 -18.06 2.80
N ILE A 229 -24.97 -16.74 2.55
CA ILE A 229 -23.83 -15.82 2.63
C ILE A 229 -23.91 -15.00 3.91
N SER A 230 -22.85 -15.04 4.70
CA SER A 230 -22.68 -14.17 5.90
C SER A 230 -21.78 -13.00 5.56
N ARG A 231 -22.13 -11.83 6.09
CA ARG A 231 -21.35 -10.61 5.91
C ARG A 231 -20.49 -10.31 7.13
N VAL A 232 -19.18 -10.16 6.93
CA VAL A 232 -18.24 -9.70 7.95
C VAL A 232 -17.76 -8.29 7.62
N GLN A 233 -17.70 -7.42 8.61
CA GLN A 233 -17.19 -6.06 8.46
C GLN A 233 -15.79 -5.98 9.06
N ILE A 234 -14.79 -5.70 8.22
CA ILE A 234 -13.39 -5.59 8.62
C ILE A 234 -13.03 -4.11 8.82
N THR A 235 -12.38 -3.82 9.94
CA THR A 235 -11.90 -2.47 10.26
C THR A 235 -10.67 -2.11 9.39
N ARG A 236 -10.69 -0.95 8.75
CA ARG A 236 -9.58 -0.40 7.97
C ARG A 236 -8.95 0.83 8.61
N SER A 237 -7.72 1.12 8.21
CA SER A 237 -7.05 2.40 8.53
C SER A 237 -7.75 3.63 7.94
N HIS A 238 -8.61 3.45 6.94
CA HIS A 238 -9.38 4.50 6.25
C HIS A 238 -10.86 4.15 6.09
N GLY A 239 -11.48 3.61 7.13
CA GLY A 239 -12.89 3.22 7.13
C GLY A 239 -13.10 1.70 7.18
N SER A 240 -14.36 1.26 7.19
CA SER A 240 -14.71 -0.16 7.24
C SER A 240 -14.92 -0.74 5.84
N VAL A 241 -14.54 -2.01 5.64
CA VAL A 241 -14.81 -2.78 4.43
C VAL A 241 -15.72 -3.94 4.74
N ARG A 242 -16.63 -4.19 3.85
CA ARG A 242 -17.53 -5.33 3.92
C ARG A 242 -16.93 -6.48 3.14
N VAL A 243 -16.79 -7.63 3.77
CA VAL A 243 -16.40 -8.92 3.16
C VAL A 243 -17.63 -9.81 3.22
N LEU A 244 -17.98 -10.39 2.10
CA LEU A 244 -19.12 -11.30 1.96
C LEU A 244 -18.67 -12.72 2.23
#